data_ef7931be6785a9fbc01bee834781f927
#
_entry.id   ef7931be6785a9fbc01bee834781f927
#
_cell.length_a   1.000
_cell.length_b   1.000
_cell.length_c   1.000
_cell.angle_alpha   90.00
_cell.angle_beta   90.00
_cell.angle_gamma   90.00
#
_symmetry.space_group_name_H-M   'P 1'
#
loop_
_entity.id
_entity.type
_entity.pdbx_description
1 polymer ?
#
loop_
_entity_poly.entity_id
_entity_poly.type
_entity_poly.pdbx_seq_one_letter_code
_entity_poly.pdbx_strand_id
1 'polypeptide(L)'
;MGAAMRRIHVGNALGAFGLGFTVPYLYVYVAQVRDLGATTAGLVLAIFAVAALVVLPFAGWAIVRRGPLPVLLAALVTAAVGSMSLGLAAGATSVLLSAAALGAGQAVMQPALATMIVDCSGAETRSRAFATQFFLQNLGLGVGGLIGGHLVDPSRAGSFTLLFSIQAAMFLLLVAVMATVRMPRAAKGTEVPAGAAGATGSAKQSWKQLLGNRAMVQLSVLGFVLFFACYGQFESGLSAYGVEAAGISTSALGTALAANTAVIVVAQFVVLRFVERRRRSRVIAAVGLIWAVAWGVAGVAGLGQVSQTMATAAFVSTYALFGLGEAMLSPTVAPLVADLAPEGMAGQYNSAFALVKQLALAVGPAVGGPMGASWHAAYVVVFLLFSLGIVVLAVRLGRVLTG
;
A
#
# COMPACT_ATOMS: atom_id res chain seq x y z
N MET A 1 -20.00 -1.79 -14.65
CA MET A 1 -18.76 -0.99 -14.65
C MET A 1 -18.52 -0.42 -16.04
N GLY A 2 -18.29 0.88 -16.17
CA GLY A 2 -17.99 1.54 -17.45
C GLY A 2 -16.62 1.11 -18.03
N ALA A 3 -16.38 1.35 -19.33
CA ALA A 3 -15.13 0.99 -20.00
C ALA A 3 -13.89 1.63 -19.34
N ALA A 4 -14.00 2.88 -18.87
CA ALA A 4 -12.94 3.58 -18.14
C ALA A 4 -12.54 2.84 -16.86
N MET A 5 -13.50 2.45 -16.03
CA MET A 5 -13.26 1.73 -14.78
C MET A 5 -12.58 0.38 -15.01
N ARG A 6 -12.99 -0.36 -16.06
CA ARG A 6 -12.33 -1.63 -16.41
C ARG A 6 -10.86 -1.43 -16.79
N ARG A 7 -10.53 -0.38 -17.56
CA ARG A 7 -9.14 -0.06 -17.92
C ARG A 7 -8.31 0.36 -16.69
N ILE A 8 -8.90 1.12 -15.75
CA ILE A 8 -8.25 1.50 -14.50
C ILE A 8 -7.93 0.25 -13.68
N HIS A 9 -8.86 -0.69 -13.55
CA HIS A 9 -8.63 -1.94 -12.81
C HIS A 9 -7.59 -2.84 -13.48
N VAL A 10 -7.61 -2.98 -14.79
CA VAL A 10 -6.57 -3.71 -15.56
C VAL A 10 -5.21 -3.05 -15.33
N GLY A 11 -5.15 -1.71 -15.40
CA GLY A 11 -3.94 -0.96 -15.12
C GLY A 11 -3.40 -1.17 -13.73
N ASN A 12 -4.27 -1.18 -12.73
CA ASN A 12 -3.88 -1.46 -11.36
C ASN A 12 -3.34 -2.89 -11.18
N ALA A 13 -3.98 -3.89 -11.81
CA ALA A 13 -3.54 -5.28 -11.76
C ALA A 13 -2.14 -5.45 -12.40
N LEU A 14 -1.92 -4.85 -13.56
CA LEU A 14 -0.62 -4.88 -14.26
C LEU A 14 0.46 -4.14 -13.49
N GLY A 15 0.15 -2.98 -12.90
CA GLY A 15 1.09 -2.25 -12.03
C GLY A 15 1.49 -3.06 -10.81
N ALA A 16 0.53 -3.72 -10.17
CA ALA A 16 0.77 -4.59 -9.02
C ALA A 16 1.55 -5.85 -9.40
N PHE A 17 1.25 -6.44 -10.55
CA PHE A 17 2.04 -7.56 -11.08
C PHE A 17 3.50 -7.15 -11.27
N GLY A 18 3.79 -6.01 -11.89
CA GLY A 18 5.15 -5.51 -12.07
C GLY A 18 5.88 -5.29 -10.73
N LEU A 19 5.16 -4.84 -9.72
CA LEU A 19 5.69 -4.63 -8.37
C LEU A 19 6.06 -5.96 -7.71
N GLY A 20 5.18 -6.94 -7.72
CA GLY A 20 5.45 -8.30 -7.23
C GLY A 20 6.54 -9.01 -8.03
N PHE A 21 6.61 -8.72 -9.33
CA PHE A 21 7.56 -9.30 -10.26
C PHE A 21 9.02 -8.89 -9.98
N THR A 22 9.26 -7.69 -9.40
CA THR A 22 10.62 -7.12 -9.27
C THR A 22 11.06 -6.84 -7.85
N VAL A 23 10.21 -6.25 -7.01
CA VAL A 23 10.62 -5.75 -5.69
C VAL A 23 11.20 -6.82 -4.77
N PRO A 24 10.64 -8.05 -4.69
CA PRO A 24 11.20 -9.11 -3.84
C PRO A 24 12.64 -9.50 -4.21
N TYR A 25 13.02 -9.32 -5.47
CA TYR A 25 14.32 -9.75 -6.00
C TYR A 25 15.35 -8.62 -6.03
N LEU A 26 14.94 -7.40 -5.70
CA LEU A 26 15.79 -6.22 -5.76
C LEU A 26 16.98 -6.32 -4.79
N TYR A 27 16.76 -6.85 -3.59
CA TYR A 27 17.84 -7.08 -2.63
C TYR A 27 18.90 -8.04 -3.18
N VAL A 28 18.47 -9.19 -3.70
CA VAL A 28 19.38 -10.21 -4.29
C VAL A 28 20.16 -9.61 -5.46
N TYR A 29 19.48 -8.86 -6.32
CA TYR A 29 20.12 -8.19 -7.45
C TYR A 29 21.26 -7.26 -7.00
N VAL A 30 20.98 -6.38 -6.04
CA VAL A 30 21.95 -5.37 -5.59
C VAL A 30 23.06 -5.99 -4.77
N ALA A 31 22.71 -6.83 -3.78
CA ALA A 31 23.67 -7.35 -2.82
C ALA A 31 24.55 -8.45 -3.41
N GLN A 32 23.95 -9.37 -4.20
CA GLN A 32 24.64 -10.59 -4.64
C GLN A 32 25.06 -10.53 -6.11
N VAL A 33 24.15 -10.10 -7.00
CA VAL A 33 24.42 -10.14 -8.46
C VAL A 33 25.29 -8.97 -8.89
N ARG A 34 25.08 -7.78 -8.31
CA ARG A 34 25.92 -6.59 -8.58
C ARG A 34 27.10 -6.45 -7.62
N ASP A 35 27.17 -7.31 -6.61
CA ASP A 35 28.23 -7.32 -5.59
C ASP A 35 28.44 -5.95 -4.90
N LEU A 36 27.34 -5.21 -4.71
CA LEU A 36 27.36 -3.89 -4.05
C LEU A 36 27.14 -4.00 -2.53
N GLY A 37 26.96 -5.20 -2.01
CA GLY A 37 26.81 -5.51 -0.59
C GLY A 37 25.43 -5.20 -0.01
N ALA A 38 25.19 -5.77 1.17
CA ALA A 38 23.91 -5.69 1.87
C ALA A 38 23.53 -4.24 2.26
N THR A 39 24.51 -3.40 2.61
CA THR A 39 24.27 -2.00 2.97
C THR A 39 23.67 -1.21 1.80
N THR A 40 24.24 -1.37 0.58
CA THR A 40 23.69 -0.71 -0.62
C THR A 40 22.31 -1.24 -0.95
N ALA A 41 22.06 -2.55 -0.82
CA ALA A 41 20.75 -3.12 -1.01
C ALA A 41 19.71 -2.59 -0.02
N GLY A 42 20.08 -2.45 1.25
CA GLY A 42 19.24 -1.80 2.26
C GLY A 42 18.94 -0.33 1.93
N LEU A 43 19.95 0.43 1.47
CA LEU A 43 19.77 1.82 1.02
C LEU A 43 18.84 1.94 -0.18
N VAL A 44 18.88 1.00 -1.12
CA VAL A 44 17.96 0.96 -2.25
C VAL A 44 16.51 0.83 -1.78
N LEU A 45 16.22 -0.05 -0.84
CA LEU A 45 14.87 -0.19 -0.27
C LEU A 45 14.45 1.06 0.52
N ALA A 46 15.38 1.66 1.27
CA ALA A 46 15.12 2.90 1.99
C ALA A 46 14.82 4.07 1.04
N ILE A 47 15.51 4.15 -0.10
CA ILE A 47 15.33 5.26 -1.06
C ILE A 47 13.96 5.20 -1.74
N PHE A 48 13.34 4.02 -1.86
CA PHE A 48 11.94 3.90 -2.28
C PHE A 48 11.00 4.66 -1.34
N ALA A 49 11.17 4.46 -0.03
CA ALA A 49 10.35 5.14 0.97
C ALA A 49 10.64 6.66 0.98
N VAL A 50 11.91 7.05 0.90
CA VAL A 50 12.32 8.46 0.85
C VAL A 50 11.78 9.15 -0.40
N ALA A 51 11.92 8.53 -1.58
CA ALA A 51 11.38 9.06 -2.83
C ALA A 51 9.87 9.26 -2.76
N ALA A 52 9.14 8.31 -2.16
CA ALA A 52 7.71 8.44 -1.92
C ALA A 52 7.37 9.61 -0.99
N LEU A 53 8.09 9.75 0.14
CA LEU A 53 7.89 10.85 1.09
C LEU A 53 8.13 12.22 0.45
N VAL A 54 9.12 12.33 -0.45
CA VAL A 54 9.43 13.56 -1.16
C VAL A 54 8.40 13.87 -2.24
N VAL A 55 7.98 12.88 -3.04
CA VAL A 55 7.16 13.15 -4.23
C VAL A 55 5.67 13.28 -3.95
N LEU A 56 5.14 12.56 -2.94
CA LEU A 56 3.70 12.51 -2.67
C LEU A 56 3.06 13.87 -2.35
N PRO A 57 3.70 14.80 -1.60
CA PRO A 57 3.13 16.13 -1.39
C PRO A 57 2.92 16.91 -2.69
N PHE A 58 3.85 16.77 -3.63
CA PHE A 58 3.75 17.44 -4.94
C PHE A 58 2.78 16.72 -5.87
N ALA A 59 2.68 15.40 -5.76
CA ALA A 59 1.75 14.59 -6.56
C ALA A 59 0.30 15.01 -6.32
N GLY A 60 -0.09 15.23 -5.06
CA GLY A 60 -1.44 15.69 -4.71
C GLY A 60 -1.77 17.04 -5.34
N TRP A 61 -0.85 17.98 -5.25
CA TRP A 61 -1.00 19.30 -5.89
C TRP A 61 -1.09 19.17 -7.43
N ALA A 62 -0.25 18.34 -8.04
CA ALA A 62 -0.25 18.14 -9.48
C ALA A 62 -1.55 17.47 -9.97
N ILE A 63 -2.09 16.49 -9.22
CA ILE A 63 -3.36 15.82 -9.52
C ILE A 63 -4.52 16.83 -9.50
N VAL A 64 -4.55 17.71 -8.50
CA VAL A 64 -5.61 18.77 -8.43
C VAL A 64 -5.51 19.74 -9.60
N ARG A 65 -4.29 20.14 -10.01
CA ARG A 65 -4.10 21.14 -11.07
C ARG A 65 -4.23 20.60 -12.48
N ARG A 66 -3.70 19.39 -12.73
CA ARG A 66 -3.58 18.81 -14.09
C ARG A 66 -4.52 17.63 -14.31
N GLY A 67 -5.21 17.20 -13.26
CA GLY A 67 -6.01 15.98 -13.25
C GLY A 67 -5.18 14.71 -12.97
N PRO A 68 -5.82 13.60 -12.59
CA PRO A 68 -5.13 12.37 -12.20
C PRO A 68 -4.46 11.66 -13.38
N LEU A 69 -5.07 11.68 -14.58
CA LEU A 69 -4.56 10.93 -15.73
C LEU A 69 -3.19 11.42 -16.24
N PRO A 70 -2.94 12.72 -16.50
CA PRO A 70 -1.62 13.20 -16.92
C PRO A 70 -0.54 12.93 -15.88
N VAL A 71 -0.88 13.06 -14.58
CA VAL A 71 0.06 12.77 -13.49
C VAL A 71 0.38 11.28 -13.41
N LEU A 72 -0.61 10.41 -13.59
CA LEU A 72 -0.40 8.97 -13.69
C LEU A 72 0.51 8.60 -14.87
N LEU A 73 0.28 9.17 -16.05
CA LEU A 73 1.11 8.89 -17.23
C LEU A 73 2.57 9.31 -17.00
N ALA A 74 2.80 10.50 -16.42
CA ALA A 74 4.15 10.94 -16.05
C ALA A 74 4.81 10.00 -15.03
N ALA A 75 4.06 9.57 -14.00
CA ALA A 75 4.53 8.63 -12.98
C ALA A 75 4.92 7.27 -13.59
N LEU A 76 4.10 6.74 -14.51
CA LEU A 76 4.38 5.49 -15.21
C LEU A 76 5.63 5.57 -16.09
N VAL A 77 5.82 6.68 -16.81
CA VAL A 77 7.04 6.90 -17.60
C VAL A 77 8.25 6.98 -16.69
N THR A 78 8.16 7.71 -15.57
CA THR A 78 9.24 7.79 -14.58
C THR A 78 9.60 6.41 -14.01
N ALA A 79 8.58 5.60 -13.68
CA ALA A 79 8.78 4.23 -13.21
C ALA A 79 9.41 3.33 -14.29
N ALA A 80 9.00 3.47 -15.56
CA ALA A 80 9.57 2.72 -16.67
C ALA A 80 11.07 3.07 -16.88
N VAL A 81 11.40 4.37 -16.85
CA VAL A 81 12.80 4.83 -16.94
C VAL A 81 13.60 4.31 -15.75
N GLY A 82 13.07 4.43 -14.53
CA GLY A 82 13.72 3.91 -13.32
C GLY A 82 13.99 2.41 -13.38
N SER A 83 13.00 1.62 -13.82
CA SER A 83 13.15 0.18 -13.99
C SER A 83 14.18 -0.20 -15.04
N MET A 84 14.12 0.44 -16.22
CA MET A 84 15.08 0.17 -17.29
C MET A 84 16.51 0.55 -16.88
N SER A 85 16.69 1.73 -16.27
CA SER A 85 17.97 2.20 -15.76
C SER A 85 18.53 1.28 -14.68
N LEU A 86 17.66 0.71 -13.82
CA LEU A 86 18.06 -0.23 -12.78
C LEU A 86 18.66 -1.51 -13.39
N GLY A 87 18.04 -2.05 -14.44
CA GLY A 87 18.58 -3.21 -15.17
C GLY A 87 19.94 -2.98 -15.83
N LEU A 88 20.26 -1.73 -16.16
CA LEU A 88 21.51 -1.31 -16.81
C LEU A 88 22.53 -0.71 -15.83
N ALA A 89 22.18 -0.56 -14.56
CA ALA A 89 23.02 0.10 -13.57
C ALA A 89 24.29 -0.72 -13.27
N ALA A 90 25.46 -0.05 -13.29
CA ALA A 90 26.75 -0.70 -13.07
C ALA A 90 27.35 -0.44 -11.67
N GLY A 91 26.93 0.61 -10.97
CA GLY A 91 27.49 1.01 -9.69
C GLY A 91 26.43 1.51 -8.70
N ALA A 92 26.84 1.71 -7.44
CA ALA A 92 25.92 2.06 -6.34
C ALA A 92 25.11 3.34 -6.63
N THR A 93 25.76 4.41 -7.13
CA THR A 93 25.06 5.67 -7.44
C THR A 93 23.98 5.49 -8.50
N SER A 94 24.28 4.75 -9.58
CA SER A 94 23.30 4.51 -10.66
C SER A 94 22.14 3.65 -10.18
N VAL A 95 22.40 2.64 -9.34
CA VAL A 95 21.36 1.81 -8.72
C VAL A 95 20.45 2.65 -7.83
N LEU A 96 21.02 3.50 -6.96
CA LEU A 96 20.27 4.36 -6.05
C LEU A 96 19.39 5.39 -6.80
N LEU A 97 19.92 6.04 -7.83
CA LEU A 97 19.16 6.98 -8.65
C LEU A 97 18.03 6.30 -9.42
N SER A 98 18.30 5.12 -9.99
CA SER A 98 17.29 4.31 -10.68
C SER A 98 16.17 3.85 -9.73
N ALA A 99 16.54 3.42 -8.52
CA ALA A 99 15.61 3.05 -7.48
C ALA A 99 14.75 4.23 -7.01
N ALA A 100 15.36 5.41 -6.87
CA ALA A 100 14.63 6.65 -6.55
C ALA A 100 13.60 7.00 -7.62
N ALA A 101 13.96 6.91 -8.89
CA ALA A 101 13.03 7.17 -9.99
C ALA A 101 11.88 6.14 -10.03
N LEU A 102 12.20 4.85 -9.88
CA LEU A 102 11.21 3.78 -9.84
C LEU A 102 10.27 3.94 -8.64
N GLY A 103 10.80 4.20 -7.45
CA GLY A 103 10.03 4.41 -6.22
C GLY A 103 9.13 5.65 -6.29
N ALA A 104 9.65 6.76 -6.81
CA ALA A 104 8.87 7.98 -7.02
C ALA A 104 7.69 7.76 -7.98
N GLY A 105 7.92 7.13 -9.11
CA GLY A 105 6.87 6.79 -10.07
C GLY A 105 5.80 5.89 -9.44
N GLN A 106 6.20 4.83 -8.77
CA GLN A 106 5.27 3.90 -8.11
C GLN A 106 4.46 4.56 -6.99
N ALA A 107 5.07 5.43 -6.18
CA ALA A 107 4.39 6.12 -5.11
C ALA A 107 3.24 7.01 -5.61
N VAL A 108 3.43 7.70 -6.74
CA VAL A 108 2.43 8.59 -7.35
C VAL A 108 1.28 7.80 -8.00
N MET A 109 1.53 6.57 -8.46
CA MET A 109 0.50 5.74 -9.12
C MET A 109 -0.71 5.50 -8.20
N GLN A 110 -0.51 5.21 -6.92
CA GLN A 110 -1.59 4.87 -5.98
C GLN A 110 -2.60 6.03 -5.80
N PRO A 111 -2.21 7.26 -5.43
CA PRO A 111 -3.16 8.35 -5.27
C PRO A 111 -3.79 8.79 -6.60
N ALA A 112 -3.05 8.69 -7.71
CA ALA A 112 -3.60 9.01 -9.03
C ALA A 112 -4.69 8.01 -9.44
N LEU A 113 -4.44 6.71 -9.30
CA LEU A 113 -5.44 5.66 -9.56
C LEU A 113 -6.64 5.75 -8.61
N ALA A 114 -6.41 6.01 -7.31
CA ALA A 114 -7.48 6.21 -6.34
C ALA A 114 -8.38 7.38 -6.75
N THR A 115 -7.80 8.49 -7.20
CA THR A 115 -8.56 9.66 -7.67
C THR A 115 -9.35 9.32 -8.94
N MET A 116 -8.75 8.60 -9.91
CA MET A 116 -9.46 8.16 -11.11
C MET A 116 -10.64 7.23 -10.79
N ILE A 117 -10.49 6.35 -9.77
CA ILE A 117 -11.59 5.50 -9.30
C ILE A 117 -12.72 6.35 -8.72
N VAL A 118 -12.39 7.37 -7.92
CA VAL A 118 -13.37 8.30 -7.36
C VAL A 118 -14.13 9.02 -8.47
N ASP A 119 -13.42 9.56 -9.45
CA ASP A 119 -13.98 10.31 -10.56
C ASP A 119 -14.87 9.46 -11.50
N CYS A 120 -14.57 8.13 -11.56
CA CYS A 120 -15.30 7.17 -12.40
C CYS A 120 -16.35 6.36 -11.64
N SER A 121 -16.57 6.59 -10.33
CA SER A 121 -17.52 5.86 -9.49
C SER A 121 -18.49 6.79 -8.78
N GLY A 122 -19.77 6.41 -8.74
CA GLY A 122 -20.74 7.05 -7.84
C GLY A 122 -20.53 6.63 -6.38
N ALA A 123 -21.07 7.38 -5.43
CA ALA A 123 -20.95 7.12 -4.00
C ALA A 123 -21.34 5.67 -3.61
N GLU A 124 -22.40 5.15 -4.21
CA GLU A 124 -22.92 3.78 -3.95
C GLU A 124 -21.99 2.67 -4.47
N THR A 125 -21.26 2.92 -5.58
CA THR A 125 -20.41 1.91 -6.22
C THR A 125 -18.94 2.01 -5.83
N ARG A 126 -18.55 3.08 -5.13
CA ARG A 126 -17.16 3.41 -4.78
C ARG A 126 -16.49 2.33 -3.93
N SER A 127 -17.16 1.84 -2.90
CA SER A 127 -16.64 0.77 -2.04
C SER A 127 -16.34 -0.50 -2.85
N ARG A 128 -17.23 -0.87 -3.77
CA ARG A 128 -17.02 -2.03 -4.67
C ARG A 128 -15.86 -1.80 -5.63
N ALA A 129 -15.70 -0.59 -6.15
CA ALA A 129 -14.58 -0.25 -7.03
C ALA A 129 -13.23 -0.39 -6.31
N PHE A 130 -13.10 0.12 -5.08
CA PHE A 130 -11.88 -0.03 -4.27
C PHE A 130 -11.65 -1.46 -3.81
N ALA A 131 -12.70 -2.22 -3.48
CA ALA A 131 -12.57 -3.64 -3.19
C ALA A 131 -12.02 -4.43 -4.38
N THR A 132 -12.53 -4.15 -5.58
CA THR A 132 -12.03 -4.76 -6.82
C THR A 132 -10.58 -4.37 -7.08
N GLN A 133 -10.23 -3.09 -6.87
CA GLN A 133 -8.84 -2.63 -6.96
C GLN A 133 -7.92 -3.43 -6.05
N PHE A 134 -8.28 -3.56 -4.78
CA PHE A 134 -7.48 -4.26 -3.78
C PHE A 134 -7.32 -5.75 -4.11
N PHE A 135 -8.39 -6.42 -4.51
CA PHE A 135 -8.34 -7.80 -4.98
C PHE A 135 -7.35 -7.97 -6.14
N LEU A 136 -7.49 -7.15 -7.18
CA LEU A 136 -6.63 -7.22 -8.36
C LEU A 136 -5.18 -6.86 -8.05
N GLN A 137 -4.96 -5.96 -7.09
CA GLN A 137 -3.63 -5.61 -6.62
C GLN A 137 -2.93 -6.79 -5.93
N ASN A 138 -3.62 -7.48 -5.01
CA ASN A 138 -3.06 -8.64 -4.33
C ASN A 138 -2.84 -9.82 -5.29
N LEU A 139 -3.79 -10.05 -6.20
CA LEU A 139 -3.64 -11.07 -7.23
C LEU A 139 -2.44 -10.77 -8.15
N GLY A 140 -2.31 -9.52 -8.59
CA GLY A 140 -1.19 -9.08 -9.42
C GLY A 140 0.15 -9.26 -8.72
N LEU A 141 0.27 -8.81 -7.46
CA LEU A 141 1.46 -8.98 -6.63
C LEU A 141 1.86 -10.46 -6.49
N GLY A 142 0.90 -11.33 -6.16
CA GLY A 142 1.16 -12.75 -5.96
C GLY A 142 1.60 -13.44 -7.24
N VAL A 143 0.87 -13.24 -8.33
CA VAL A 143 1.21 -13.84 -9.64
C VAL A 143 2.54 -13.28 -10.16
N GLY A 144 2.77 -11.97 -10.00
CA GLY A 144 4.03 -11.33 -10.37
C GLY A 144 5.22 -11.91 -9.62
N GLY A 145 5.10 -12.08 -8.30
CA GLY A 145 6.14 -12.67 -7.46
C GLY A 145 6.47 -14.10 -7.85
N LEU A 146 5.45 -14.92 -8.10
CA LEU A 146 5.65 -16.30 -8.56
C LEU A 146 6.41 -16.37 -9.90
N ILE A 147 5.97 -15.61 -10.89
CA ILE A 147 6.59 -15.62 -12.23
C ILE A 147 8.00 -15.01 -12.17
N GLY A 148 8.19 -13.91 -11.43
CA GLY A 148 9.50 -13.30 -11.23
C GLY A 148 10.50 -14.26 -10.60
N GLY A 149 10.07 -15.02 -9.58
CA GLY A 149 10.92 -16.02 -8.92
C GLY A 149 11.39 -17.16 -9.81
N HIS A 150 10.58 -17.54 -10.81
CA HIS A 150 10.99 -18.56 -11.79
C HIS A 150 11.89 -18.01 -12.90
N LEU A 151 11.83 -16.70 -13.15
CA LEU A 151 12.63 -16.06 -14.20
C LEU A 151 14.05 -15.70 -13.71
N VAL A 152 14.18 -15.40 -12.41
CA VAL A 152 15.42 -14.91 -11.80
C VAL A 152 16.38 -16.06 -11.54
N ASP A 153 17.60 -15.93 -12.07
CA ASP A 153 18.74 -16.78 -11.78
C ASP A 153 19.87 -15.92 -11.20
N PRO A 154 20.18 -16.04 -9.90
CA PRO A 154 21.24 -15.26 -9.25
C PRO A 154 22.64 -15.45 -9.87
N SER A 155 22.87 -16.57 -10.56
CA SER A 155 24.13 -16.82 -11.27
C SER A 155 24.27 -16.07 -12.59
N ARG A 156 23.17 -15.46 -13.08
CA ARG A 156 23.09 -14.79 -14.39
C ARG A 156 22.55 -13.38 -14.26
N ALA A 157 23.44 -12.39 -14.24
CA ALA A 157 23.05 -10.97 -14.21
C ALA A 157 22.04 -10.58 -15.30
N GLY A 158 22.14 -11.21 -16.49
CA GLY A 158 21.21 -10.99 -17.59
C GLY A 158 19.74 -11.34 -17.28
N SER A 159 19.47 -12.27 -16.34
CA SER A 159 18.09 -12.61 -15.92
C SER A 159 17.43 -11.44 -15.22
N PHE A 160 18.16 -10.68 -14.43
CA PHE A 160 17.67 -9.47 -13.76
C PHE A 160 17.50 -8.30 -14.73
N THR A 161 18.43 -8.13 -15.69
CA THR A 161 18.25 -7.13 -16.74
C THR A 161 16.98 -7.42 -17.55
N LEU A 162 16.71 -8.69 -17.88
CA LEU A 162 15.46 -9.11 -18.52
C LEU A 162 14.25 -8.81 -17.63
N LEU A 163 14.31 -9.11 -16.33
CA LEU A 163 13.26 -8.85 -15.35
C LEU A 163 12.86 -7.36 -15.35
N PHE A 164 13.85 -6.46 -15.20
CA PHE A 164 13.61 -5.02 -15.17
C PHE A 164 13.18 -4.46 -16.54
N SER A 165 13.65 -5.04 -17.64
CA SER A 165 13.21 -4.66 -18.99
C SER A 165 11.75 -5.03 -19.24
N ILE A 166 11.31 -6.22 -18.81
CA ILE A 166 9.91 -6.63 -18.86
C ILE A 166 9.06 -5.68 -18.02
N GLN A 167 9.49 -5.34 -16.81
CA GLN A 167 8.77 -4.38 -15.97
C GLN A 167 8.67 -3.00 -16.64
N ALA A 168 9.75 -2.49 -17.23
CA ALA A 168 9.73 -1.23 -17.94
C ALA A 168 8.75 -1.28 -19.13
N ALA A 169 8.77 -2.36 -19.91
CA ALA A 169 7.84 -2.55 -21.03
C ALA A 169 6.38 -2.62 -20.53
N MET A 170 6.11 -3.25 -19.38
CA MET A 170 4.79 -3.27 -18.76
C MET A 170 4.33 -1.86 -18.35
N PHE A 171 5.18 -1.03 -17.78
CA PHE A 171 4.83 0.36 -17.47
C PHE A 171 4.51 1.15 -18.74
N LEU A 172 5.28 0.98 -19.83
CA LEU A 172 5.00 1.63 -21.10
C LEU A 172 3.70 1.12 -21.76
N LEU A 173 3.44 -0.18 -21.69
CA LEU A 173 2.15 -0.74 -22.12
C LEU A 173 1.00 -0.12 -21.30
N LEU A 174 1.22 0.05 -20.00
CA LEU A 174 0.25 0.67 -19.12
C LEU A 174 0.04 2.15 -19.47
N VAL A 175 1.07 2.89 -19.85
CA VAL A 175 0.94 4.26 -20.41
C VAL A 175 0.02 4.22 -21.63
N ALA A 176 0.24 3.31 -22.58
CA ALA A 176 -0.58 3.20 -23.76
C ALA A 176 -2.05 2.87 -23.43
N VAL A 177 -2.30 1.93 -22.51
CA VAL A 177 -3.66 1.58 -22.07
C VAL A 177 -4.32 2.76 -21.36
N MET A 178 -3.62 3.43 -20.42
CA MET A 178 -4.17 4.54 -19.66
C MET A 178 -4.43 5.77 -20.52
N ALA A 179 -3.59 6.04 -21.52
CA ALA A 179 -3.81 7.14 -22.49
C ALA A 179 -5.13 6.99 -23.26
N THR A 180 -5.67 5.77 -23.38
CA THR A 180 -6.98 5.53 -24.00
C THR A 180 -8.16 5.74 -23.05
N VAL A 181 -7.91 5.98 -21.75
CA VAL A 181 -8.97 6.20 -20.76
C VAL A 181 -9.56 7.60 -20.96
N ARG A 182 -10.83 7.65 -21.31
CA ARG A 182 -11.57 8.91 -21.34
C ARG A 182 -12.16 9.15 -19.96
N MET A 183 -11.54 10.04 -19.22
CA MET A 183 -12.09 10.51 -17.94
C MET A 183 -13.42 11.22 -18.19
N PRO A 184 -14.45 11.03 -17.34
CA PRO A 184 -15.63 11.87 -17.37
C PRO A 184 -15.15 13.33 -17.34
N ARG A 185 -15.58 14.14 -18.30
CA ARG A 185 -15.41 15.57 -18.16
C ARG A 185 -16.17 15.93 -16.89
N ALA A 186 -15.47 16.54 -15.90
CA ALA A 186 -16.15 17.26 -14.83
C ALA A 186 -17.25 18.07 -15.51
N ALA A 187 -18.51 17.83 -15.11
CA ALA A 187 -19.65 18.46 -15.75
C ALA A 187 -19.34 19.95 -15.89
N LYS A 188 -19.29 20.44 -17.14
CA LYS A 188 -19.14 21.85 -17.47
C LYS A 188 -20.40 22.64 -17.04
N GLY A 189 -20.84 22.45 -15.81
CA GLY A 189 -22.09 22.99 -15.30
C GLY A 189 -21.99 23.53 -13.89
N THR A 190 -20.92 23.26 -13.21
CA THR A 190 -20.50 24.08 -12.09
C THR A 190 -19.33 24.91 -12.60
N GLU A 191 -19.63 26.08 -13.15
CA GLU A 191 -18.69 27.20 -13.09
C GLU A 191 -18.17 27.16 -11.67
N VAL A 192 -16.89 26.74 -11.51
CA VAL A 192 -16.15 26.99 -10.29
C VAL A 192 -16.41 28.49 -10.06
N PRO A 193 -17.12 28.90 -8.99
CA PRO A 193 -17.40 30.31 -8.77
C PRO A 193 -16.08 31.04 -8.99
N ALA A 194 -16.09 32.19 -9.70
CA ALA A 194 -14.86 32.92 -10.02
C ALA A 194 -13.99 33.21 -8.78
N GLY A 195 -14.55 33.08 -7.57
CA GLY A 195 -13.85 32.99 -6.28
C GLY A 195 -13.12 31.69 -6.01
N ALA A 196 -13.45 30.54 -6.67
CA ALA A 196 -12.73 29.27 -6.52
C ALA A 196 -11.66 29.07 -7.62
N ALA A 197 -11.73 29.85 -8.72
CA ALA A 197 -10.59 30.00 -9.65
C ALA A 197 -9.40 30.73 -9.00
N GLY A 198 -9.63 31.43 -7.88
CA GLY A 198 -8.60 31.92 -6.95
C GLY A 198 -7.99 30.82 -6.02
N ALA A 199 -8.46 29.58 -6.06
CA ALA A 199 -7.83 28.41 -5.42
C ALA A 199 -6.58 27.91 -6.16
N THR A 200 -5.92 28.77 -6.92
CA THR A 200 -4.48 28.73 -7.20
C THR A 200 -3.68 29.09 -5.94
N GLY A 201 -4.25 28.80 -4.76
CA GLY A 201 -3.53 28.84 -3.51
C GLY A 201 -2.28 27.96 -3.62
N SER A 202 -1.14 28.48 -3.17
CA SER A 202 0.10 27.74 -3.12
C SER A 202 -0.14 26.34 -2.53
N ALA A 203 0.68 25.34 -2.83
CA ALA A 203 0.61 24.02 -2.20
C ALA A 203 0.43 24.13 -0.67
N LYS A 204 0.99 25.17 -0.06
CA LYS A 204 0.87 25.53 1.35
C LYS A 204 -0.57 25.82 1.79
N GLN A 205 -1.39 26.51 0.96
CA GLN A 205 -2.79 26.82 1.30
C GLN A 205 -3.68 25.57 1.24
N SER A 206 -3.43 24.69 0.28
CA SER A 206 -4.09 23.39 0.17
C SER A 206 -3.77 22.47 1.36
N TRP A 207 -2.51 22.43 1.82
CA TRP A 207 -2.13 21.69 3.04
C TRP A 207 -2.76 22.27 4.30
N LYS A 208 -2.86 23.62 4.42
CA LYS A 208 -3.52 24.26 5.55
C LYS A 208 -5.01 23.89 5.62
N GLN A 209 -5.68 23.81 4.48
CA GLN A 209 -7.09 23.40 4.39
C GLN A 209 -7.29 21.95 4.79
N LEU A 210 -6.39 21.05 4.34
CA LEU A 210 -6.40 19.63 4.71
C LEU A 210 -6.19 19.45 6.22
N LEU A 211 -5.20 20.12 6.79
CA LEU A 211 -4.92 20.08 8.23
C LEU A 211 -6.01 20.72 9.08
N GLY A 212 -6.81 21.63 8.52
CA GLY A 212 -8.01 22.19 9.14
C GLY A 212 -9.20 21.21 9.20
N ASN A 213 -9.20 20.17 8.37
CA ASN A 213 -10.27 19.17 8.37
C ASN A 213 -10.04 18.14 9.49
N ARG A 214 -10.74 18.30 10.61
CA ARG A 214 -10.62 17.44 11.80
C ARG A 214 -10.85 15.97 11.50
N ALA A 215 -11.81 15.65 10.64
CA ALA A 215 -12.11 14.26 10.27
C ALA A 215 -10.96 13.65 9.47
N MET A 216 -10.36 14.41 8.53
CA MET A 216 -9.21 13.95 7.75
C MET A 216 -7.97 13.76 8.62
N VAL A 217 -7.70 14.68 9.57
CA VAL A 217 -6.59 14.53 10.52
C VAL A 217 -6.77 13.28 11.39
N GLN A 218 -7.97 13.07 11.94
CA GLN A 218 -8.26 11.87 12.73
C GLN A 218 -8.13 10.58 11.89
N LEU A 219 -8.61 10.61 10.64
CA LEU A 219 -8.44 9.48 9.73
C LEU A 219 -6.96 9.24 9.38
N SER A 220 -6.16 10.30 9.25
CA SER A 220 -4.72 10.20 9.01
C SER A 220 -3.98 9.58 10.20
N VAL A 221 -4.29 9.99 11.44
CA VAL A 221 -3.74 9.38 12.65
C VAL A 221 -4.16 7.90 12.74
N LEU A 222 -5.44 7.61 12.54
CA LEU A 222 -5.96 6.25 12.51
C LEU A 222 -5.28 5.42 11.41
N GLY A 223 -5.11 5.98 10.20
CA GLY A 223 -4.41 5.35 9.09
C GLY A 223 -2.96 5.04 9.41
N PHE A 224 -2.24 5.98 10.03
CA PHE A 224 -0.87 5.73 10.48
C PHE A 224 -0.80 4.51 11.42
N VAL A 225 -1.65 4.47 12.44
CA VAL A 225 -1.68 3.36 13.40
C VAL A 225 -2.05 2.04 12.72
N LEU A 226 -3.03 2.03 11.79
CA LEU A 226 -3.42 0.86 11.00
C LEU A 226 -2.25 0.30 10.20
N PHE A 227 -1.56 1.14 9.43
CA PHE A 227 -0.46 0.69 8.57
C PHE A 227 0.79 0.33 9.37
N PHE A 228 1.07 1.05 10.45
CA PHE A 228 2.18 0.77 11.35
C PHE A 228 1.99 -0.55 12.10
N ALA A 229 0.80 -0.79 12.67
CA ALA A 229 0.53 -1.95 13.52
C ALA A 229 0.30 -3.25 12.74
N CYS A 230 0.08 -3.19 11.43
CA CYS A 230 -0.15 -4.38 10.61
C CYS A 230 0.90 -4.46 9.48
N TYR A 231 0.73 -3.70 8.42
CA TYR A 231 1.57 -3.80 7.21
C TYR A 231 3.07 -3.55 7.47
N GLY A 232 3.39 -2.61 8.35
CA GLY A 232 4.77 -2.31 8.75
C GLY A 232 5.45 -3.43 9.53
N GLN A 233 4.70 -4.47 9.94
CA GLN A 233 5.22 -5.57 10.74
C GLN A 233 5.45 -6.86 9.95
N PHE A 234 4.77 -7.06 8.83
CA PHE A 234 4.75 -8.35 8.12
C PHE A 234 6.13 -8.85 7.72
N GLU A 235 6.91 -8.00 7.07
CA GLU A 235 8.23 -8.37 6.52
C GLU A 235 9.38 -8.03 7.49
N SER A 236 9.06 -7.57 8.70
CA SER A 236 10.06 -7.13 9.68
C SER A 236 9.81 -7.75 11.06
N GLY A 237 9.13 -7.02 11.93
CA GLY A 237 8.96 -7.40 13.33
C GLY A 237 8.22 -8.71 13.53
N LEU A 238 7.12 -8.95 12.78
CA LEU A 238 6.35 -10.18 12.93
C LEU A 238 7.10 -11.39 12.37
N SER A 239 7.83 -11.21 11.27
CA SER A 239 8.70 -12.27 10.73
C SER A 239 9.86 -12.59 11.67
N ALA A 240 10.53 -11.56 12.24
CA ALA A 240 11.58 -11.75 13.23
C ALA A 240 11.04 -12.45 14.49
N TYR A 241 9.90 -11.99 15.02
CA TYR A 241 9.23 -12.63 16.14
C TYR A 241 8.89 -14.11 15.87
N GLY A 242 8.40 -14.40 14.67
CA GLY A 242 8.08 -15.77 14.26
C GLY A 242 9.29 -16.69 14.32
N VAL A 243 10.42 -16.23 13.79
CA VAL A 243 11.67 -17.02 13.77
C VAL A 243 12.29 -17.12 15.17
N GLU A 244 12.46 -15.97 15.86
CA GLU A 244 13.24 -15.91 17.10
C GLU A 244 12.45 -16.38 18.33
N ALA A 245 11.15 -16.06 18.43
CA ALA A 245 10.32 -16.41 19.57
C ALA A 245 9.54 -17.70 19.37
N ALA A 246 8.91 -17.88 18.19
CA ALA A 246 8.03 -19.01 17.92
C ALA A 246 8.74 -20.18 17.19
N GLY A 247 10.02 -20.03 16.83
CA GLY A 247 10.80 -21.06 16.14
C GLY A 247 10.25 -21.43 14.76
N ILE A 248 9.59 -20.48 14.08
CA ILE A 248 8.93 -20.72 12.80
C ILE A 248 9.98 -20.89 11.69
N SER A 249 9.87 -21.96 10.92
CA SER A 249 10.72 -22.16 9.75
C SER A 249 10.40 -21.17 8.62
N THR A 250 11.35 -20.92 7.73
CA THR A 250 11.16 -20.04 6.56
C THR A 250 10.04 -20.53 5.64
N SER A 251 9.84 -21.84 5.51
CA SER A 251 8.74 -22.42 4.74
C SER A 251 7.37 -22.18 5.40
N ALA A 252 7.31 -22.25 6.74
CA ALA A 252 6.09 -21.95 7.49
C ALA A 252 5.76 -20.44 7.45
N LEU A 253 6.77 -19.56 7.44
CA LEU A 253 6.59 -18.13 7.21
C LEU A 253 6.00 -17.87 5.82
N GLY A 254 6.52 -18.53 4.78
CA GLY A 254 5.93 -18.45 3.44
C GLY A 254 4.47 -18.93 3.41
N THR A 255 4.16 -20.02 4.16
CA THR A 255 2.78 -20.50 4.31
C THR A 255 1.88 -19.47 4.99
N ALA A 256 2.38 -18.77 6.01
CA ALA A 256 1.64 -17.72 6.71
C ALA A 256 1.31 -16.54 5.79
N LEU A 257 2.28 -16.08 4.99
CA LEU A 257 2.06 -15.05 3.97
C LEU A 257 1.06 -15.49 2.89
N ALA A 258 1.15 -16.75 2.45
CA ALA A 258 0.19 -17.31 1.51
C ALA A 258 -1.23 -17.40 2.12
N ALA A 259 -1.34 -17.74 3.41
CA ALA A 259 -2.62 -17.77 4.12
C ALA A 259 -3.24 -16.36 4.22
N ASN A 260 -2.45 -15.32 4.51
CA ASN A 260 -2.91 -13.93 4.47
C ASN A 260 -3.52 -13.60 3.10
N THR A 261 -2.78 -13.84 2.02
CA THR A 261 -3.25 -13.56 0.64
C THR A 261 -4.50 -14.38 0.29
N ALA A 262 -4.53 -15.67 0.65
CA ALA A 262 -5.67 -16.55 0.38
C ALA A 262 -6.94 -16.05 1.10
N VAL A 263 -6.81 -15.65 2.36
CA VAL A 263 -7.94 -15.09 3.13
C VAL A 263 -8.41 -13.78 2.52
N ILE A 264 -7.53 -12.87 2.09
CA ILE A 264 -7.92 -11.64 1.39
C ILE A 264 -8.76 -11.99 0.16
N VAL A 265 -8.27 -12.89 -0.68
CA VAL A 265 -8.95 -13.27 -1.94
C VAL A 265 -10.32 -13.90 -1.67
N VAL A 266 -10.40 -14.85 -0.75
CA VAL A 266 -11.64 -15.57 -0.45
C VAL A 266 -12.63 -14.67 0.31
N ALA A 267 -12.15 -13.96 1.33
CA ALA A 267 -13.00 -13.14 2.18
C ALA A 267 -13.55 -11.91 1.46
N GLN A 268 -12.89 -11.40 0.42
CA GLN A 268 -13.25 -10.16 -0.28
C GLN A 268 -14.72 -10.15 -0.73
N PHE A 269 -15.22 -11.27 -1.23
CA PHE A 269 -16.60 -11.37 -1.72
C PHE A 269 -17.65 -11.35 -0.60
N VAL A 270 -17.35 -11.99 0.53
CA VAL A 270 -18.25 -12.05 1.70
C VAL A 270 -18.20 -10.74 2.47
N VAL A 271 -16.98 -10.25 2.72
CA VAL A 271 -16.71 -9.05 3.49
C VAL A 271 -17.33 -7.81 2.83
N LEU A 272 -17.27 -7.70 1.51
CA LEU A 272 -17.85 -6.57 0.79
C LEU A 272 -19.35 -6.39 1.10
N ARG A 273 -20.13 -7.50 1.08
CA ARG A 273 -21.57 -7.46 1.40
C ARG A 273 -21.83 -7.01 2.84
N PHE A 274 -20.95 -7.38 3.76
CA PHE A 274 -21.04 -6.97 5.16
C PHE A 274 -20.69 -5.49 5.35
N VAL A 275 -19.60 -5.01 4.69
CA VAL A 275 -19.07 -3.65 4.79
C VAL A 275 -20.04 -2.62 4.20
N GLU A 276 -20.62 -2.89 3.02
CA GLU A 276 -21.53 -1.97 2.33
C GLU A 276 -22.77 -1.58 3.17
N ARG A 277 -23.17 -2.46 4.11
CA ARG A 277 -24.36 -2.25 4.97
C ARG A 277 -24.03 -1.62 6.32
N ARG A 278 -22.77 -1.33 6.64
CA ARG A 278 -22.34 -0.88 7.97
C ARG A 278 -21.71 0.51 7.91
N ARG A 279 -21.79 1.24 9.03
CA ARG A 279 -21.03 2.49 9.19
C ARG A 279 -19.54 2.22 9.13
N ARG A 280 -18.79 2.94 8.30
CA ARG A 280 -17.35 2.72 8.06
C ARG A 280 -16.52 2.72 9.34
N SER A 281 -16.80 3.62 10.28
CA SER A 281 -16.13 3.66 11.58
C SER A 281 -16.31 2.37 12.40
N ARG A 282 -17.49 1.74 12.33
CA ARG A 282 -17.74 0.45 13.02
C ARG A 282 -16.98 -0.69 12.35
N VAL A 283 -16.84 -0.66 11.02
CA VAL A 283 -16.04 -1.65 10.29
C VAL A 283 -14.58 -1.53 10.69
N ILE A 284 -14.01 -0.32 10.74
CA ILE A 284 -12.62 -0.10 11.18
C ILE A 284 -12.42 -0.54 12.63
N ALA A 285 -13.40 -0.29 13.52
CA ALA A 285 -13.32 -0.78 14.89
C ALA A 285 -13.34 -2.32 14.97
N ALA A 286 -14.12 -2.99 14.12
CA ALA A 286 -14.12 -4.45 14.04
C ALA A 286 -12.76 -4.98 13.55
N VAL A 287 -12.12 -4.31 12.59
CA VAL A 287 -10.74 -4.64 12.16
C VAL A 287 -9.76 -4.54 13.33
N GLY A 288 -9.83 -3.46 14.11
CA GLY A 288 -8.99 -3.32 15.30
C GLY A 288 -9.14 -4.47 16.29
N LEU A 289 -10.38 -4.95 16.50
CA LEU A 289 -10.63 -6.13 17.36
C LEU A 289 -10.07 -7.42 16.75
N ILE A 290 -10.26 -7.65 15.44
CA ILE A 290 -9.71 -8.81 14.74
C ILE A 290 -8.18 -8.82 14.86
N TRP A 291 -7.52 -7.68 14.68
CA TRP A 291 -6.07 -7.56 14.79
C TRP A 291 -5.58 -7.67 16.24
N ALA A 292 -6.35 -7.21 17.22
CA ALA A 292 -6.04 -7.47 18.63
C ALA A 292 -6.04 -8.97 18.93
N VAL A 293 -7.03 -9.71 18.40
CA VAL A 293 -7.06 -11.18 18.48
C VAL A 293 -5.87 -11.79 17.76
N ALA A 294 -5.51 -11.29 16.58
CA ALA A 294 -4.35 -11.77 15.82
C ALA A 294 -3.04 -11.64 16.63
N TRP A 295 -2.82 -10.49 17.30
CA TRP A 295 -1.67 -10.30 18.18
C TRP A 295 -1.71 -11.20 19.42
N GLY A 296 -2.90 -11.46 19.97
CA GLY A 296 -3.08 -12.45 21.05
C GLY A 296 -2.69 -13.86 20.60
N VAL A 297 -3.11 -14.27 19.40
CA VAL A 297 -2.75 -15.55 18.79
C VAL A 297 -1.24 -15.64 18.49
N ALA A 298 -0.63 -14.54 18.00
CA ALA A 298 0.82 -14.46 17.86
C ALA A 298 1.53 -14.64 19.21
N GLY A 299 0.99 -14.05 20.29
CA GLY A 299 1.50 -14.24 21.65
C GLY A 299 1.48 -15.71 22.07
N VAL A 300 0.43 -16.45 21.77
CA VAL A 300 0.36 -17.89 22.03
C VAL A 300 1.43 -18.64 21.25
N ALA A 301 1.70 -18.25 20.00
CA ALA A 301 2.71 -18.91 19.15
C ALA A 301 4.13 -18.79 19.70
N GLY A 302 4.54 -17.62 20.21
CA GLY A 302 5.92 -17.38 20.59
C GLY A 302 6.18 -17.27 22.10
N LEU A 303 5.17 -17.00 22.92
CA LEU A 303 5.28 -16.86 24.37
C LEU A 303 4.61 -18.02 25.13
N GLY A 304 3.74 -18.76 24.43
CA GLY A 304 3.06 -19.92 25.00
C GLY A 304 3.95 -21.16 25.06
N GLN A 305 3.76 -21.98 26.09
CA GLN A 305 4.38 -23.32 26.13
C GLN A 305 3.54 -24.32 25.33
N VAL A 306 3.64 -24.20 24.01
CA VAL A 306 2.86 -25.02 23.06
C VAL A 306 3.79 -25.88 22.20
N SER A 307 3.24 -26.95 21.60
CA SER A 307 4.03 -27.75 20.65
C SER A 307 4.37 -26.92 19.39
N GLN A 308 5.45 -27.29 18.71
CA GLN A 308 5.87 -26.61 17.47
C GLN A 308 4.78 -26.59 16.40
N THR A 309 3.99 -27.64 16.30
CA THR A 309 2.84 -27.69 15.37
C THR A 309 1.77 -26.66 15.76
N MET A 310 1.46 -26.53 17.05
CA MET A 310 0.52 -25.53 17.56
C MET A 310 1.05 -24.10 17.35
N ALA A 311 2.34 -23.86 17.63
CA ALA A 311 3.00 -22.57 17.39
C ALA A 311 2.91 -22.17 15.90
N THR A 312 3.22 -23.11 15.00
CA THR A 312 3.10 -22.87 13.55
C THR A 312 1.67 -22.59 13.13
N ALA A 313 0.70 -23.38 13.61
CA ALA A 313 -0.72 -23.16 13.30
C ALA A 313 -1.22 -21.81 13.81
N ALA A 314 -0.86 -21.44 15.04
CA ALA A 314 -1.18 -20.13 15.61
C ALA A 314 -0.55 -18.99 14.80
N PHE A 315 0.69 -19.12 14.39
CA PHE A 315 1.38 -18.10 13.59
C PHE A 315 0.74 -17.92 12.20
N VAL A 316 0.42 -19.03 11.51
CA VAL A 316 -0.33 -18.99 10.23
C VAL A 316 -1.70 -18.34 10.42
N SER A 317 -2.40 -18.68 11.52
CA SER A 317 -3.71 -18.08 11.85
C SER A 317 -3.60 -16.57 12.12
N THR A 318 -2.49 -16.11 12.69
CA THR A 318 -2.22 -14.66 12.87
C THR A 318 -2.25 -13.94 11.54
N TYR A 319 -1.53 -14.42 10.53
CA TYR A 319 -1.51 -13.83 9.19
C TYR A 319 -2.88 -13.92 8.50
N ALA A 320 -3.60 -15.01 8.69
CA ALA A 320 -4.96 -15.17 8.18
C ALA A 320 -5.93 -14.13 8.78
N LEU A 321 -5.85 -13.88 10.08
CA LEU A 321 -6.65 -12.85 10.76
C LEU A 321 -6.27 -11.44 10.31
N PHE A 322 -4.99 -11.16 10.08
CA PHE A 322 -4.57 -9.91 9.48
C PHE A 322 -5.18 -9.74 8.08
N GLY A 323 -5.12 -10.77 7.24
CA GLY A 323 -5.73 -10.75 5.90
C GLY A 323 -7.24 -10.50 5.91
N LEU A 324 -7.96 -11.03 6.89
CA LEU A 324 -9.39 -10.75 7.06
C LEU A 324 -9.65 -9.27 7.35
N GLY A 325 -8.88 -8.67 8.26
CA GLY A 325 -8.97 -7.24 8.55
C GLY A 325 -8.61 -6.37 7.33
N GLU A 326 -7.58 -6.74 6.57
CA GLU A 326 -7.16 -6.05 5.35
C GLU A 326 -8.25 -6.05 4.29
N ALA A 327 -8.91 -7.19 4.07
CA ALA A 327 -10.04 -7.30 3.14
C ALA A 327 -11.20 -6.35 3.52
N MET A 328 -11.39 -6.07 4.81
CA MET A 328 -12.40 -5.12 5.30
C MET A 328 -11.97 -3.66 5.15
N LEU A 329 -10.68 -3.36 5.24
CA LEU A 329 -10.18 -1.97 5.21
C LEU A 329 -10.27 -1.33 3.83
N SER A 330 -9.93 -2.07 2.78
CA SER A 330 -9.88 -1.53 1.41
C SER A 330 -11.20 -0.90 0.95
N PRO A 331 -12.37 -1.58 1.08
CA PRO A 331 -13.66 -0.98 0.71
C PRO A 331 -14.15 0.08 1.71
N THR A 332 -13.43 0.29 2.82
CA THR A 332 -13.84 1.19 3.90
C THR A 332 -13.02 2.47 3.95
N VAL A 333 -11.69 2.36 4.01
CA VAL A 333 -10.80 3.51 4.28
C VAL A 333 -10.62 4.38 3.03
N ALA A 334 -10.35 3.78 1.87
CA ALA A 334 -10.13 4.55 0.64
C ALA A 334 -11.37 5.35 0.21
N PRO A 335 -12.60 4.80 0.22
CA PRO A 335 -13.80 5.61 0.00
C PRO A 335 -14.00 6.71 1.04
N LEU A 336 -13.65 6.45 2.32
CA LEU A 336 -13.78 7.46 3.38
C LEU A 336 -12.85 8.65 3.14
N VAL A 337 -11.60 8.42 2.71
CA VAL A 337 -10.69 9.51 2.31
C VAL A 337 -11.30 10.35 1.19
N ALA A 338 -11.91 9.69 0.20
CA ALA A 338 -12.52 10.35 -0.94
C ALA A 338 -13.76 11.18 -0.54
N ASP A 339 -14.59 10.64 0.37
CA ASP A 339 -15.82 11.33 0.82
C ASP A 339 -15.52 12.52 1.74
N LEU A 340 -14.37 12.55 2.41
CA LEU A 340 -13.92 13.69 3.21
C LEU A 340 -13.28 14.80 2.38
N ALA A 341 -12.91 14.51 1.13
CA ALA A 341 -12.30 15.48 0.25
C ALA A 341 -13.36 16.46 -0.29
N PRO A 342 -13.14 17.78 -0.18
CA PRO A 342 -13.94 18.77 -0.90
C PRO A 342 -13.90 18.55 -2.41
N GLU A 343 -14.91 19.05 -3.13
CA GLU A 343 -14.96 18.95 -4.59
C GLU A 343 -13.66 19.46 -5.22
N GLY A 344 -13.10 18.68 -6.14
CA GLY A 344 -11.84 18.98 -6.82
C GLY A 344 -10.56 18.70 -6.01
N MET A 345 -10.63 18.31 -4.71
CA MET A 345 -9.47 18.08 -3.86
C MET A 345 -9.16 16.59 -3.61
N ALA A 346 -9.88 15.68 -4.24
CA ALA A 346 -9.70 14.23 -4.04
C ALA A 346 -8.23 13.76 -4.25
N GLY A 347 -7.54 14.31 -5.24
CA GLY A 347 -6.14 13.99 -5.52
C GLY A 347 -5.21 14.34 -4.37
N GLN A 348 -5.43 15.49 -3.72
CA GLN A 348 -4.63 15.94 -2.59
C GLN A 348 -4.89 15.11 -1.33
N TYR A 349 -6.16 14.81 -1.05
CA TYR A 349 -6.54 13.98 0.10
C TYR A 349 -6.00 12.56 -0.05
N ASN A 350 -6.10 11.97 -1.24
CA ASN A 350 -5.53 10.67 -1.55
C ASN A 350 -3.99 10.67 -1.41
N SER A 351 -3.30 11.71 -1.89
CA SER A 351 -1.84 11.84 -1.77
C SER A 351 -1.40 12.05 -0.33
N ALA A 352 -2.12 12.86 0.45
CA ALA A 352 -1.85 13.05 1.87
C ALA A 352 -2.01 11.74 2.65
N PHE A 353 -3.06 10.97 2.36
CA PHE A 353 -3.26 9.68 3.00
C PHE A 353 -2.20 8.64 2.57
N ALA A 354 -1.80 8.67 1.29
CA ALA A 354 -0.69 7.84 0.80
C ALA A 354 0.64 8.19 1.49
N LEU A 355 0.90 9.49 1.76
CA LEU A 355 2.06 9.93 2.52
C LEU A 355 2.06 9.36 3.95
N VAL A 356 0.91 9.42 4.64
CA VAL A 356 0.74 8.83 5.98
C VAL A 356 1.00 7.33 5.97
N LYS A 357 0.47 6.63 4.97
CA LYS A 357 0.73 5.20 4.76
C LYS A 357 2.22 4.92 4.58
N GLN A 358 2.90 5.66 3.72
CA GLN A 358 4.33 5.48 3.47
C GLN A 358 5.18 5.77 4.70
N LEU A 359 4.82 6.78 5.49
CA LEU A 359 5.50 7.07 6.75
C LEU A 359 5.36 5.90 7.73
N ALA A 360 4.16 5.34 7.86
CA ALA A 360 3.93 4.18 8.72
C ALA A 360 4.73 2.94 8.25
N LEU A 361 4.80 2.71 6.94
CA LEU A 361 5.57 1.60 6.35
C LEU A 361 7.08 1.80 6.46
N ALA A 362 7.57 3.04 6.47
CA ALA A 362 8.98 3.34 6.67
C ALA A 362 9.41 3.17 8.14
N VAL A 363 8.58 3.63 9.08
CA VAL A 363 8.86 3.58 10.53
C VAL A 363 8.59 2.18 11.10
N GLY A 364 7.62 1.45 10.55
CA GLY A 364 7.20 0.13 11.03
C GLY A 364 8.36 -0.85 11.21
N PRO A 365 9.15 -1.14 10.17
CA PRO A 365 10.30 -2.02 10.24
C PRO A 365 11.40 -1.55 11.21
N ALA A 366 11.65 -0.25 11.27
CA ALA A 366 12.68 0.33 12.13
C ALA A 366 12.37 0.14 13.62
N VAL A 367 11.09 0.15 13.99
CA VAL A 367 10.64 -0.08 15.37
C VAL A 367 10.35 -1.56 15.61
N GLY A 368 9.59 -2.18 14.71
CA GLY A 368 9.11 -3.55 14.87
C GLY A 368 10.21 -4.59 14.74
N GLY A 369 11.16 -4.39 13.84
CA GLY A 369 12.26 -5.36 13.62
C GLY A 369 13.04 -5.66 14.91
N PRO A 370 13.67 -4.67 15.56
CA PRO A 370 14.38 -4.89 16.83
C PRO A 370 13.49 -5.41 17.95
N MET A 371 12.25 -4.91 18.06
CA MET A 371 11.32 -5.38 19.08
C MET A 371 10.92 -6.85 18.87
N GLY A 372 10.60 -7.23 17.62
CA GLY A 372 10.21 -8.60 17.26
C GLY A 372 11.37 -9.59 17.47
N ALA A 373 12.61 -9.16 17.21
CA ALA A 373 13.79 -10.00 17.35
C ALA A 373 14.24 -10.18 18.80
N SER A 374 14.02 -9.21 19.72
CA SER A 374 14.64 -9.20 21.03
C SER A 374 13.68 -8.99 22.20
N TRP A 375 12.56 -8.29 22.01
CA TRP A 375 11.63 -7.91 23.07
C TRP A 375 10.25 -8.53 22.86
N HIS A 376 10.21 -9.85 22.77
CA HIS A 376 9.10 -10.64 22.31
C HIS A 376 7.76 -10.32 23.02
N ALA A 377 7.75 -10.32 24.36
CA ALA A 377 6.56 -10.02 25.14
C ALA A 377 6.10 -8.55 24.95
N ALA A 378 7.06 -7.60 25.03
CA ALA A 378 6.76 -6.19 24.82
C ALA A 378 6.25 -5.93 23.39
N TYR A 379 6.81 -6.61 22.40
CA TYR A 379 6.38 -6.53 21.01
C TYR A 379 4.89 -6.89 20.86
N VAL A 380 4.48 -8.07 21.33
CA VAL A 380 3.09 -8.54 21.26
C VAL A 380 2.16 -7.58 22.00
N VAL A 381 2.51 -7.19 23.24
CA VAL A 381 1.67 -6.29 24.07
C VAL A 381 1.51 -4.92 23.42
N VAL A 382 2.58 -4.31 22.93
CA VAL A 382 2.54 -2.99 22.29
C VAL A 382 1.65 -3.01 21.07
N PHE A 383 1.80 -3.99 20.18
CA PHE A 383 1.00 -4.06 18.95
C PHE A 383 -0.45 -4.50 19.19
N LEU A 384 -0.71 -5.28 20.23
CA LEU A 384 -2.06 -5.53 20.73
C LEU A 384 -2.71 -4.23 21.20
N LEU A 385 -1.99 -3.42 22.01
CA LEU A 385 -2.49 -2.12 22.46
C LEU A 385 -2.72 -1.14 21.31
N PHE A 386 -1.86 -1.11 20.29
CA PHE A 386 -2.11 -0.33 19.07
C PHE A 386 -3.39 -0.78 18.36
N SER A 387 -3.65 -2.10 18.30
CA SER A 387 -4.86 -2.64 17.68
C SER A 387 -6.12 -2.26 18.47
N LEU A 388 -6.07 -2.25 19.81
CA LEU A 388 -7.13 -1.70 20.64
C LEU A 388 -7.26 -0.17 20.48
N GLY A 389 -6.15 0.53 20.31
CA GLY A 389 -6.11 1.95 19.98
C GLY A 389 -6.84 2.28 18.68
N ILE A 390 -6.75 1.40 17.67
CA ILE A 390 -7.53 1.50 16.43
C ILE A 390 -9.04 1.54 16.73
N VAL A 391 -9.52 0.69 17.64
CA VAL A 391 -10.93 0.66 18.04
C VAL A 391 -11.37 2.00 18.62
N VAL A 392 -10.57 2.55 19.55
CA VAL A 392 -10.86 3.84 20.19
C VAL A 392 -10.87 4.97 19.17
N LEU A 393 -9.85 5.03 18.30
CA LEU A 393 -9.74 6.05 17.25
C LEU A 393 -10.88 5.95 16.23
N ALA A 394 -11.27 4.74 15.84
CA ALA A 394 -12.39 4.52 14.93
C ALA A 394 -13.73 4.97 15.53
N VAL A 395 -13.96 4.71 16.82
CA VAL A 395 -15.16 5.19 17.53
C VAL A 395 -15.18 6.71 17.62
N ARG A 396 -14.02 7.34 17.94
CA ARG A 396 -13.88 8.82 17.95
C ARG A 396 -14.15 9.42 16.58
N LEU A 397 -13.57 8.85 15.53
CA LEU A 397 -13.82 9.28 14.15
C LEU A 397 -15.31 9.16 13.80
N GLY A 398 -15.96 8.08 14.22
CA GLY A 398 -17.40 7.90 14.02
C GLY A 398 -18.26 9.02 14.63
N ARG A 399 -17.87 9.55 15.78
CA ARG A 399 -18.56 10.70 16.42
C ARG A 399 -18.38 12.00 15.63
N VAL A 400 -17.19 12.23 15.09
CA VAL A 400 -16.90 13.43 14.25
C VAL A 400 -17.62 13.36 12.90
N LEU A 401 -17.86 12.17 12.37
CA LEU A 401 -18.59 12.00 11.11
C LEU A 401 -20.11 12.12 11.25
N THR A 402 -20.64 12.07 12.47
CA THR A 402 -22.11 12.12 12.75
C THR A 402 -22.55 13.39 13.45
N GLY A 403 -21.65 14.22 13.96
CA GLY A 403 -21.89 15.54 14.53
C GLY A 403 -21.56 16.62 13.53
#